data_35ad1997599ea0bfa0203bc8a456a188
#
_entry.id   35ad1997599ea0bfa0203bc8a456a188
#
_cell.length_a   1.000
_cell.length_b   1.000
_cell.length_c   1.000
_cell.angle_alpha   90.00
_cell.angle_beta   90.00
_cell.angle_gamma   90.00
#
_symmetry.space_group_name_H-M   'P 1'
#
loop_
_entity.id
_entity.type
_entity.pdbx_description
1 polymer ?
#
loop_
_entity_poly.entity_id
_entity_poly.type
_entity_poly.pdbx_seq_one_letter_code
_entity_poly.pdbx_strand_id
1 'polypeptide(L)'
;MLNFDSTIESYLRVAGDKEKLNTSKEISGYFNFNPSFLDKLKKASTSDPKMEDLDKAAAKLAPALEELTGLFNEADEYYKAKDFLDDKYAKGQELHTKILVAIKNYDVAMGEYNVALRKKANEVKVMEMEKAKKEGRMITYNKMLTLQLTEDIMYEIQTQKLTAANFTTADLTKIKPLYEQFNEVQKQLRESIKDPELMKKEGYDESKPGASFNINDVKGFVDTSTKFKTSMISFIERVEKKQGVDEFKLKHNFPMENEDGSPEQLNKLRDELIQKYNQTTR
;
A
#
# COMPACT_ATOMS: atom_id res chain seq x y z
N MET A 1 -2.92 11.20 -1.49
CA MET A 1 -3.94 10.24 -1.93
C MET A 1 -5.03 10.02 -0.89
N LEU A 2 -4.71 9.70 0.36
CA LEU A 2 -5.67 9.45 1.45
C LEU A 2 -6.75 10.53 1.67
N ASN A 3 -6.48 11.78 1.33
CA ASN A 3 -7.40 12.90 1.61
C ASN A 3 -8.57 13.00 0.59
N PHE A 4 -8.39 12.47 -0.63
CA PHE A 4 -9.42 12.56 -1.68
C PHE A 4 -10.46 11.46 -1.53
N ASP A 5 -10.03 10.23 -1.36
CA ASP A 5 -10.92 9.08 -1.16
C ASP A 5 -11.77 9.26 0.12
N SER A 6 -11.16 9.76 1.21
CA SER A 6 -11.89 10.07 2.45
C SER A 6 -12.94 11.16 2.30
N THR A 7 -12.74 12.12 1.38
CA THR A 7 -13.74 13.15 1.09
C THR A 7 -14.91 12.57 0.29
N ILE A 8 -14.62 11.74 -0.72
CA ILE A 8 -15.64 11.00 -1.48
C ILE A 8 -16.49 10.15 -0.53
N GLU A 9 -15.85 9.35 0.31
CA GLU A 9 -16.53 8.51 1.31
C GLU A 9 -17.40 9.33 2.27
N SER A 10 -16.88 10.47 2.74
CA SER A 10 -17.60 11.38 3.64
C SER A 10 -18.82 11.98 2.95
N TYR A 11 -18.69 12.39 1.70
CA TYR A 11 -19.80 12.90 0.90
C TYR A 11 -20.87 11.81 0.70
N LEU A 12 -20.48 10.63 0.22
CA LEU A 12 -21.41 9.53 -0.04
C LEU A 12 -22.14 9.05 1.23
N ARG A 13 -21.47 9.08 2.38
CA ARG A 13 -22.07 8.73 3.68
C ARG A 13 -23.21 9.67 4.07
N VAL A 14 -23.15 10.94 3.66
CA VAL A 14 -24.14 11.97 4.02
C VAL A 14 -25.16 12.15 2.89
N ALA A 15 -24.71 12.41 1.69
CA ALA A 15 -25.53 12.68 0.52
C ALA A 15 -26.19 11.41 -0.08
N GLY A 16 -25.60 10.23 0.21
CA GLY A 16 -26.01 8.94 -0.35
C GLY A 16 -25.19 8.55 -1.59
N ASP A 17 -25.28 7.27 -1.93
CA ASP A 17 -24.63 6.65 -3.09
C ASP A 17 -25.62 6.39 -4.25
N LYS A 18 -26.90 6.78 -4.08
CA LYS A 18 -27.98 6.61 -5.04
C LYS A 18 -28.22 7.92 -5.78
N GLU A 19 -28.84 7.81 -6.95
CA GLU A 19 -29.19 8.97 -7.79
C GLU A 19 -29.97 10.05 -7.04
N LYS A 20 -30.86 9.66 -6.13
CA LYS A 20 -31.63 10.59 -5.32
C LYS A 20 -30.82 11.08 -4.11
N LEU A 21 -30.64 12.38 -4.02
CA LEU A 21 -29.98 13.05 -2.90
C LEU A 21 -30.68 12.74 -1.56
N ASN A 22 -29.91 12.38 -0.56
CA ASN A 22 -30.39 12.21 0.81
C ASN A 22 -30.39 13.57 1.52
N THR A 23 -31.57 14.15 1.72
CA THR A 23 -31.79 15.44 2.40
C THR A 23 -32.08 15.29 3.90
N SER A 24 -32.06 14.07 4.45
CA SER A 24 -32.34 13.82 5.87
C SER A 24 -31.16 14.18 6.80
N LYS A 25 -29.99 14.42 6.25
CA LYS A 25 -28.78 14.80 6.97
C LYS A 25 -28.30 16.15 6.45
N GLU A 26 -27.73 16.96 7.33
CA GLU A 26 -27.10 18.20 6.94
C GLU A 26 -25.81 17.86 6.14
N ILE A 27 -25.77 18.31 4.89
CA ILE A 27 -24.60 18.23 4.03
C ILE A 27 -23.82 19.50 4.32
N SER A 28 -22.96 19.48 5.34
CA SER A 28 -22.10 20.60 5.68
C SER A 28 -20.70 20.43 5.10
N GLY A 29 -20.13 21.53 4.64
CA GLY A 29 -18.91 21.58 3.85
C GLY A 29 -17.65 21.08 4.52
N TYR A 30 -17.32 19.83 4.26
CA TYR A 30 -16.02 19.23 4.58
C TYR A 30 -15.24 18.87 3.31
N PHE A 31 -15.45 19.64 2.24
CA PHE A 31 -14.80 19.36 0.95
C PHE A 31 -13.47 20.12 0.85
N ASN A 32 -12.51 19.74 1.69
CA ASN A 32 -11.21 20.38 1.66
C ASN A 32 -10.24 19.58 0.79
N PHE A 33 -10.10 20.00 -0.48
CA PHE A 33 -9.14 19.41 -1.40
C PHE A 33 -7.82 20.15 -1.34
N ASN A 34 -6.74 19.39 -1.14
CA ASN A 34 -5.41 19.93 -1.34
C ASN A 34 -5.08 19.93 -2.85
N PRO A 35 -5.06 21.10 -3.53
CA PRO A 35 -4.82 21.19 -4.97
C PRO A 35 -3.42 20.72 -5.36
N SER A 36 -2.49 20.60 -4.41
CA SER A 36 -1.09 20.28 -4.67
C SER A 36 -0.89 18.92 -5.36
N PHE A 37 -1.83 17.97 -5.20
CA PHE A 37 -1.74 16.68 -5.91
C PHE A 37 -2.04 16.84 -7.40
N LEU A 38 -3.07 17.61 -7.76
CA LEU A 38 -3.41 17.88 -9.15
C LEU A 38 -2.27 18.60 -9.88
N ASP A 39 -1.67 19.62 -9.23
CA ASP A 39 -0.54 20.35 -9.80
C ASP A 39 0.69 19.44 -10.00
N LYS A 40 1.00 18.60 -9.02
CA LYS A 40 2.07 17.60 -9.12
C LYS A 40 1.79 16.58 -10.22
N LEU A 41 0.55 16.11 -10.36
CA LEU A 41 0.15 15.17 -11.40
C LEU A 41 0.29 15.77 -12.79
N LYS A 42 -0.20 17.00 -13.00
CA LYS A 42 -0.05 17.76 -14.27
C LYS A 42 1.43 17.98 -14.60
N LYS A 43 2.24 18.37 -13.62
CA LYS A 43 3.68 18.58 -13.81
C LYS A 43 4.40 17.27 -14.13
N ALA A 44 4.12 16.20 -13.39
CA ALA A 44 4.77 14.90 -13.59
C ALA A 44 4.50 14.32 -14.97
N SER A 45 3.26 14.44 -15.51
CA SER A 45 2.90 13.93 -16.84
C SER A 45 3.63 14.61 -18.01
N THR A 46 4.23 15.77 -17.76
CA THR A 46 4.97 16.56 -18.78
C THR A 46 6.49 16.58 -18.59
N SER A 47 6.98 16.07 -17.44
CA SER A 47 8.40 16.12 -17.05
C SER A 47 9.20 14.95 -17.66
N ASP A 48 10.52 15.12 -17.71
CA ASP A 48 11.46 14.04 -17.99
C ASP A 48 11.92 13.34 -16.68
N PRO A 49 12.25 12.05 -16.71
CA PRO A 49 12.21 11.16 -17.88
C PRO A 49 10.77 10.74 -18.23
N LYS A 50 10.47 10.56 -19.51
CA LYS A 50 9.16 10.10 -19.97
C LYS A 50 8.85 8.68 -19.47
N MET A 51 7.62 8.50 -18.97
CA MET A 51 7.09 7.23 -18.49
C MET A 51 5.77 6.94 -19.21
N GLU A 52 5.87 6.53 -20.49
CA GLU A 52 4.77 6.56 -21.46
C GLU A 52 3.40 6.08 -20.92
N ASP A 53 3.34 4.89 -20.31
CA ASP A 53 2.08 4.34 -19.77
C ASP A 53 1.57 5.18 -18.58
N LEU A 54 2.48 5.59 -17.70
CA LEU A 54 2.15 6.37 -16.51
C LEU A 54 1.73 7.80 -16.88
N ASP A 55 2.44 8.42 -17.83
CA ASP A 55 2.12 9.77 -18.34
C ASP A 55 0.75 9.78 -19.01
N LYS A 56 0.41 8.76 -19.81
CA LYS A 56 -0.91 8.60 -20.42
C LYS A 56 -2.01 8.44 -19.36
N ALA A 57 -1.77 7.63 -18.34
CA ALA A 57 -2.73 7.43 -17.27
C ALA A 57 -2.89 8.71 -16.42
N ALA A 58 -1.82 9.44 -16.14
CA ALA A 58 -1.85 10.73 -15.46
C ALA A 58 -2.63 11.79 -16.26
N ALA A 59 -2.47 11.82 -17.59
CA ALA A 59 -3.19 12.72 -18.48
C ALA A 59 -4.71 12.46 -18.50
N LYS A 60 -5.16 11.23 -18.22
CA LYS A 60 -6.58 10.88 -18.04
C LYS A 60 -7.09 11.24 -16.66
N LEU A 61 -6.28 10.99 -15.64
CA LEU A 61 -6.66 11.22 -14.24
C LEU A 61 -6.79 12.72 -13.92
N ALA A 62 -5.89 13.55 -14.45
CA ALA A 62 -5.87 14.98 -14.14
C ALA A 62 -7.21 15.69 -14.45
N PRO A 63 -7.82 15.57 -15.64
CA PRO A 63 -9.11 16.21 -15.92
C PRO A 63 -10.25 15.63 -15.09
N ALA A 64 -10.29 14.30 -14.83
CA ALA A 64 -11.31 13.70 -13.98
C ALA A 64 -11.23 14.20 -12.52
N LEU A 65 -10.03 14.38 -12.01
CA LEU A 65 -9.78 14.94 -10.70
C LEU A 65 -10.15 16.43 -10.63
N GLU A 66 -9.85 17.19 -11.70
CA GLU A 66 -10.18 18.61 -11.79
C GLU A 66 -11.70 18.83 -11.85
N GLU A 67 -12.42 18.05 -12.65
CA GLU A 67 -13.90 18.07 -12.72
C GLU A 67 -14.52 17.79 -11.35
N LEU A 68 -14.10 16.69 -10.71
CA LEU A 68 -14.64 16.29 -9.42
C LEU A 68 -14.33 17.34 -8.33
N THR A 69 -13.13 17.92 -8.33
CA THR A 69 -12.75 19.01 -7.41
C THR A 69 -13.63 20.26 -7.63
N GLY A 70 -13.87 20.62 -8.88
CA GLY A 70 -14.74 21.75 -9.24
C GLY A 70 -16.18 21.55 -8.73
N LEU A 71 -16.73 20.37 -8.93
CA LEU A 71 -18.09 20.04 -8.47
C LEU A 71 -18.21 20.03 -6.94
N PHE A 72 -17.19 19.54 -6.24
CA PHE A 72 -17.19 19.59 -4.78
C PHE A 72 -17.06 21.02 -4.25
N ASN A 73 -16.24 21.87 -4.88
CA ASN A 73 -16.15 23.28 -4.50
C ASN A 73 -17.49 23.99 -4.69
N GLU A 74 -18.17 23.76 -5.83
CA GLU A 74 -19.49 24.32 -6.07
C GLU A 74 -20.53 23.82 -5.05
N ALA A 75 -20.48 22.54 -4.70
CA ALA A 75 -21.33 21.98 -3.66
C ALA A 75 -21.05 22.61 -2.28
N ASP A 76 -19.78 22.80 -1.94
CA ASP A 76 -19.35 23.43 -0.69
C ASP A 76 -19.89 24.88 -0.57
N GLU A 77 -19.75 25.65 -1.65
CA GLU A 77 -20.30 27.02 -1.70
C GLU A 77 -21.82 27.03 -1.52
N TYR A 78 -22.52 26.16 -2.26
CA TYR A 78 -23.98 26.04 -2.19
C TYR A 78 -24.49 25.67 -0.78
N TYR A 79 -23.88 24.69 -0.15
CA TYR A 79 -24.29 24.25 1.20
C TYR A 79 -23.88 25.24 2.29
N LYS A 80 -22.73 25.90 2.18
CA LYS A 80 -22.30 26.97 3.11
C LYS A 80 -23.18 28.22 3.06
N ALA A 81 -23.59 28.60 1.86
CA ALA A 81 -24.52 29.74 1.68
C ALA A 81 -25.96 29.40 2.15
N LYS A 82 -26.27 28.11 2.37
CA LYS A 82 -27.60 27.59 2.69
C LYS A 82 -28.64 27.85 1.60
N ASP A 83 -28.21 27.99 0.34
CA ASP A 83 -29.10 28.22 -0.82
C ASP A 83 -30.13 27.10 -0.99
N PHE A 84 -29.87 25.92 -0.43
CA PHE A 84 -30.83 24.81 -0.40
C PHE A 84 -32.14 25.10 0.34
N LEU A 85 -32.16 26.12 1.19
CA LEU A 85 -33.39 26.55 1.84
C LEU A 85 -34.32 27.30 0.88
N ASP A 86 -33.75 28.04 -0.08
CA ASP A 86 -34.49 28.81 -1.05
C ASP A 86 -34.99 27.93 -2.22
N ASP A 87 -34.15 27.04 -2.72
CA ASP A 87 -34.48 26.23 -3.88
C ASP A 87 -34.98 24.79 -3.55
N LYS A 88 -35.15 24.50 -2.26
CA LYS A 88 -35.61 23.18 -1.76
C LYS A 88 -34.74 22.02 -2.28
N TYR A 89 -33.44 22.22 -2.29
CA TYR A 89 -32.43 21.27 -2.76
C TYR A 89 -32.42 21.02 -4.27
N ALA A 90 -33.04 21.84 -5.12
CA ALA A 90 -33.08 21.62 -6.56
C ALA A 90 -31.66 21.60 -7.16
N LYS A 91 -30.84 22.62 -6.90
CA LYS A 91 -29.44 22.66 -7.30
C LYS A 91 -28.61 21.57 -6.61
N GLY A 92 -28.89 21.28 -5.34
CA GLY A 92 -28.23 20.21 -4.60
C GLY A 92 -28.41 18.83 -5.26
N GLN A 93 -29.61 18.53 -5.75
CA GLN A 93 -29.90 17.30 -6.50
C GLN A 93 -29.16 17.27 -7.85
N GLU A 94 -29.09 18.38 -8.57
CA GLU A 94 -28.33 18.47 -9.82
C GLU A 94 -26.84 18.23 -9.59
N LEU A 95 -26.25 18.91 -8.59
CA LEU A 95 -24.85 18.72 -8.20
C LEU A 95 -24.56 17.29 -7.79
N HIS A 96 -25.44 16.69 -6.99
CA HIS A 96 -25.31 15.29 -6.56
C HIS A 96 -25.24 14.33 -7.74
N THR A 97 -26.11 14.49 -8.72
CA THR A 97 -26.09 13.67 -9.95
C THR A 97 -24.79 13.81 -10.71
N LYS A 98 -24.29 15.05 -10.88
CA LYS A 98 -22.99 15.31 -11.54
C LYS A 98 -21.81 14.73 -10.73
N ILE A 99 -21.81 14.89 -9.42
CA ILE A 99 -20.77 14.36 -8.52
C ILE A 99 -20.70 12.83 -8.61
N LEU A 100 -21.85 12.12 -8.60
CA LEU A 100 -21.85 10.66 -8.75
C LEU A 100 -21.25 10.18 -10.08
N VAL A 101 -21.49 10.91 -11.18
CA VAL A 101 -20.87 10.63 -12.48
C VAL A 101 -19.38 10.91 -12.44
N ALA A 102 -18.98 12.06 -11.90
CA ALA A 102 -17.58 12.44 -11.80
C ALA A 102 -16.77 11.50 -10.88
N ILE A 103 -17.37 10.98 -9.80
CA ILE A 103 -16.76 9.94 -8.95
C ILE A 103 -16.47 8.68 -9.78
N LYS A 104 -17.41 8.21 -10.59
CA LYS A 104 -17.18 7.04 -11.45
C LYS A 104 -16.07 7.26 -12.46
N ASN A 105 -16.02 8.44 -13.08
CA ASN A 105 -14.95 8.79 -14.02
C ASN A 105 -13.58 8.83 -13.31
N TYR A 106 -13.54 9.43 -12.12
CA TYR A 106 -12.36 9.45 -11.27
C TYR A 106 -11.89 8.04 -10.88
N ASP A 107 -12.80 7.17 -10.43
CA ASP A 107 -12.47 5.80 -10.02
C ASP A 107 -11.85 4.99 -11.17
N VAL A 108 -12.42 5.11 -12.37
CA VAL A 108 -11.87 4.45 -13.58
C VAL A 108 -10.47 4.99 -13.89
N ALA A 109 -10.30 6.31 -13.95
CA ALA A 109 -9.02 6.92 -14.27
C ALA A 109 -7.95 6.64 -13.18
N MET A 110 -8.34 6.64 -11.91
CA MET A 110 -7.46 6.30 -10.78
C MET A 110 -7.06 4.82 -10.82
N GLY A 111 -7.98 3.93 -11.18
CA GLY A 111 -7.68 2.51 -11.39
C GLY A 111 -6.61 2.31 -12.48
N GLU A 112 -6.75 2.95 -13.64
CA GLU A 112 -5.76 2.90 -14.72
C GLU A 112 -4.40 3.49 -14.27
N TYR A 113 -4.41 4.61 -13.55
CA TYR A 113 -3.21 5.23 -13.02
C TYR A 113 -2.48 4.33 -12.01
N ASN A 114 -3.22 3.70 -11.09
CA ASN A 114 -2.64 2.77 -10.13
C ASN A 114 -2.02 1.53 -10.79
N VAL A 115 -2.63 1.00 -11.85
CA VAL A 115 -2.06 -0.11 -12.62
C VAL A 115 -0.75 0.30 -13.29
N ALA A 116 -0.73 1.46 -13.97
CA ALA A 116 0.48 1.98 -14.62
C ALA A 116 1.59 2.29 -13.59
N LEU A 117 1.24 2.88 -12.45
CA LEU A 117 2.17 3.20 -11.37
C LEU A 117 2.81 1.92 -10.79
N ARG A 118 2.00 0.87 -10.53
CA ARG A 118 2.51 -0.41 -10.03
C ARG A 118 3.45 -1.07 -11.04
N LYS A 119 3.07 -1.06 -12.33
CA LYS A 119 3.92 -1.59 -13.40
C LYS A 119 5.28 -0.88 -13.39
N LYS A 120 5.27 0.46 -13.37
CA LYS A 120 6.50 1.26 -13.38
C LYS A 120 7.35 1.06 -12.12
N ALA A 121 6.72 1.00 -10.96
CA ALA A 121 7.42 0.71 -9.70
C ALA A 121 8.11 -0.66 -9.74
N ASN A 122 7.46 -1.67 -10.30
CA ASN A 122 8.05 -3.01 -10.46
C ASN A 122 9.22 -3.01 -11.45
N GLU A 123 9.11 -2.31 -12.59
CA GLU A 123 10.22 -2.15 -13.54
C GLU A 123 11.45 -1.52 -12.87
N VAL A 124 11.26 -0.41 -12.16
CA VAL A 124 12.33 0.27 -11.42
C VAL A 124 12.94 -0.66 -10.37
N LYS A 125 12.11 -1.38 -9.62
CA LYS A 125 12.56 -2.34 -8.61
C LYS A 125 13.45 -3.43 -9.22
N VAL A 126 13.04 -4.02 -10.34
CA VAL A 126 13.83 -5.04 -11.05
C VAL A 126 15.17 -4.46 -11.52
N MET A 127 15.16 -3.28 -12.14
CA MET A 127 16.38 -2.61 -12.60
C MET A 127 17.34 -2.31 -11.42
N GLU A 128 16.83 -1.84 -10.30
CA GLU A 128 17.64 -1.57 -9.11
C GLU A 128 18.23 -2.84 -8.50
N MET A 129 17.46 -3.93 -8.48
CA MET A 129 17.94 -5.24 -8.02
C MET A 129 19.07 -5.76 -8.92
N GLU A 130 18.91 -5.71 -10.25
CA GLU A 130 19.94 -6.11 -11.21
C GLU A 130 21.20 -5.26 -11.07
N LYS A 131 21.03 -3.93 -10.93
CA LYS A 131 22.13 -3.01 -10.68
C LYS A 131 22.87 -3.34 -9.39
N ALA A 132 22.15 -3.54 -8.29
CA ALA A 132 22.75 -3.89 -7.00
C ALA A 132 23.57 -5.19 -7.10
N LYS A 133 23.02 -6.21 -7.78
CA LYS A 133 23.69 -7.49 -8.00
C LYS A 133 24.97 -7.31 -8.84
N LYS A 134 24.89 -6.56 -9.94
CA LYS A 134 26.03 -6.29 -10.85
C LYS A 134 27.15 -5.51 -10.16
N GLU A 135 26.81 -4.58 -9.28
CA GLU A 135 27.76 -3.78 -8.51
C GLU A 135 28.30 -4.54 -7.28
N GLY A 136 27.84 -5.76 -7.02
CA GLY A 136 28.19 -6.57 -5.85
C GLY A 136 27.71 -5.94 -4.55
N ARG A 137 26.60 -5.17 -4.57
CA ARG A 137 25.91 -4.63 -3.39
C ARG A 137 24.93 -5.68 -2.86
N MET A 138 25.49 -6.72 -2.26
CA MET A 138 24.73 -7.92 -1.89
C MET A 138 23.79 -7.72 -0.71
N ILE A 139 24.10 -6.81 0.22
CA ILE A 139 23.18 -6.46 1.31
C ILE A 139 21.94 -5.78 0.73
N THR A 140 22.11 -4.79 -0.15
CA THR A 140 21.03 -4.08 -0.85
C THR A 140 20.20 -5.07 -1.68
N TYR A 141 20.84 -5.90 -2.49
CA TYR A 141 20.16 -6.90 -3.31
C TYR A 141 19.32 -7.87 -2.45
N ASN A 142 19.92 -8.46 -1.42
CA ASN A 142 19.24 -9.43 -0.57
C ASN A 142 18.10 -8.80 0.25
N LYS A 143 18.23 -7.53 0.69
CA LYS A 143 17.12 -6.80 1.32
C LYS A 143 15.94 -6.65 0.36
N MET A 144 16.20 -6.20 -0.86
CA MET A 144 15.16 -6.01 -1.88
C MET A 144 14.46 -7.33 -2.21
N LEU A 145 15.23 -8.40 -2.39
CA LEU A 145 14.70 -9.72 -2.71
C LEU A 145 13.94 -10.34 -1.53
N THR A 146 14.42 -10.15 -0.29
CA THR A 146 13.70 -10.57 0.92
C THR A 146 12.32 -9.90 0.99
N LEU A 147 12.26 -8.58 0.74
CA LEU A 147 10.99 -7.85 0.73
C LEU A 147 10.07 -8.32 -0.41
N GLN A 148 10.61 -8.53 -1.61
CA GLN A 148 9.83 -9.05 -2.75
C GLN A 148 9.19 -10.40 -2.43
N LEU A 149 9.97 -11.34 -1.92
CA LEU A 149 9.46 -12.67 -1.59
C LEU A 149 8.43 -12.63 -0.45
N THR A 150 8.60 -11.71 0.51
CA THR A 150 7.57 -11.47 1.55
C THR A 150 6.26 -11.00 0.91
N GLU A 151 6.31 -10.06 -0.03
CA GLU A 151 5.13 -9.57 -0.74
C GLU A 151 4.48 -10.66 -1.60
N ASP A 152 5.28 -11.49 -2.27
CA ASP A 152 4.78 -12.59 -3.11
C ASP A 152 4.08 -13.66 -2.25
N ILE A 153 4.63 -14.01 -1.09
CA ILE A 153 4.00 -14.92 -0.12
C ILE A 153 2.66 -14.32 0.36
N MET A 154 2.66 -13.05 0.75
CA MET A 154 1.44 -12.40 1.24
C MET A 154 0.38 -12.26 0.13
N TYR A 155 0.80 -12.06 -1.12
CA TYR A 155 -0.10 -12.06 -2.27
C TYR A 155 -0.81 -13.41 -2.44
N GLU A 156 -0.10 -14.54 -2.32
CA GLU A 156 -0.70 -15.88 -2.40
C GLU A 156 -1.67 -16.14 -1.24
N ILE A 157 -1.32 -15.70 -0.01
CA ILE A 157 -2.19 -15.78 1.16
C ILE A 157 -3.49 -14.98 0.94
N GLN A 158 -3.38 -13.76 0.43
CA GLN A 158 -4.52 -12.88 0.16
C GLN A 158 -5.39 -13.39 -1.00
N THR A 159 -4.77 -13.92 -2.07
CA THR A 159 -5.48 -14.49 -3.22
C THR A 159 -6.36 -15.67 -2.80
N GLN A 160 -5.91 -16.46 -1.84
CA GLN A 160 -6.68 -17.54 -1.25
C GLN A 160 -7.69 -17.06 -0.17
N LYS A 161 -7.75 -15.75 0.11
CA LYS A 161 -8.61 -15.13 1.14
C LYS A 161 -8.45 -15.77 2.52
N LEU A 162 -7.21 -16.09 2.88
CA LEU A 162 -6.89 -16.74 4.15
C LEU A 162 -6.93 -15.73 5.30
N THR A 163 -7.54 -16.18 6.39
CA THR A 163 -7.65 -15.46 7.66
C THR A 163 -7.39 -16.43 8.81
N ALA A 164 -7.26 -15.95 10.03
CA ALA A 164 -7.13 -16.78 11.22
C ALA A 164 -8.24 -17.84 11.34
N ALA A 165 -9.43 -17.57 10.79
CA ALA A 165 -10.55 -18.50 10.86
C ALA A 165 -10.46 -19.68 9.87
N ASN A 166 -9.71 -19.54 8.76
CA ASN A 166 -9.74 -20.55 7.70
C ASN A 166 -8.36 -20.95 7.14
N PHE A 167 -7.25 -20.40 7.65
CA PHE A 167 -5.92 -20.61 7.03
C PHE A 167 -5.46 -22.07 6.99
N THR A 168 -6.02 -22.94 7.81
CA THR A 168 -5.74 -24.38 7.76
C THR A 168 -6.19 -25.06 6.46
N THR A 169 -6.96 -24.35 5.63
CA THR A 169 -7.36 -24.81 4.29
C THR A 169 -6.43 -24.35 3.18
N ALA A 170 -5.33 -23.68 3.52
CA ALA A 170 -4.40 -23.12 2.54
C ALA A 170 -3.83 -24.18 1.59
N ASP A 171 -3.79 -23.83 0.29
CA ASP A 171 -2.97 -24.54 -0.68
C ASP A 171 -1.53 -24.03 -0.58
N LEU A 172 -0.65 -24.89 -0.11
CA LEU A 172 0.77 -24.58 0.09
C LEU A 172 1.62 -24.74 -1.18
N THR A 173 1.03 -25.18 -2.29
CA THR A 173 1.77 -25.52 -3.52
C THR A 173 2.62 -24.35 -4.04
N LYS A 174 2.12 -23.12 -3.95
CA LYS A 174 2.86 -21.92 -4.33
C LYS A 174 3.57 -21.25 -3.15
N ILE A 175 3.00 -21.33 -1.95
CA ILE A 175 3.54 -20.69 -0.76
C ILE A 175 4.88 -21.31 -0.32
N LYS A 176 4.98 -22.63 -0.29
CA LYS A 176 6.22 -23.33 0.12
C LYS A 176 7.44 -22.99 -0.74
N PRO A 177 7.39 -23.04 -2.07
CA PRO A 177 8.54 -22.65 -2.89
C PRO A 177 8.98 -21.20 -2.70
N LEU A 178 8.04 -20.27 -2.50
CA LEU A 178 8.36 -18.89 -2.18
C LEU A 178 9.02 -18.76 -0.80
N TYR A 179 8.53 -19.49 0.19
CA TYR A 179 9.13 -19.52 1.52
C TYR A 179 10.55 -20.13 1.50
N GLU A 180 10.79 -21.18 0.73
CA GLU A 180 12.13 -21.78 0.58
C GLU A 180 13.13 -20.77 -0.02
N GLN A 181 12.72 -20.04 -1.06
CA GLN A 181 13.51 -18.95 -1.64
C GLN A 181 13.75 -17.83 -0.62
N PHE A 182 12.71 -17.41 0.09
CA PHE A 182 12.83 -16.40 1.16
C PHE A 182 13.84 -16.83 2.23
N ASN A 183 13.77 -18.08 2.69
CA ASN A 183 14.66 -18.62 3.71
C ASN A 183 16.13 -18.59 3.27
N GLU A 184 16.40 -18.96 2.02
CA GLU A 184 17.77 -18.93 1.46
C GLU A 184 18.29 -17.49 1.35
N VAL A 185 17.50 -16.57 0.82
CA VAL A 185 17.89 -15.16 0.69
C VAL A 185 18.09 -14.51 2.06
N GLN A 186 17.22 -14.80 3.02
CA GLN A 186 17.34 -14.30 4.39
C GLN A 186 18.61 -14.83 5.08
N LYS A 187 19.01 -16.08 4.81
CA LYS A 187 20.28 -16.63 5.29
C LYS A 187 21.47 -15.90 4.66
N GLN A 188 21.45 -15.68 3.35
CA GLN A 188 22.49 -14.93 2.64
C GLN A 188 22.60 -13.48 3.18
N LEU A 189 21.46 -12.82 3.43
CA LEU A 189 21.45 -11.49 4.02
C LEU A 189 22.09 -11.47 5.41
N ARG A 190 21.75 -12.43 6.26
CA ARG A 190 22.36 -12.56 7.61
C ARG A 190 23.87 -12.78 7.57
N GLU A 191 24.38 -13.53 6.60
CA GLU A 191 25.83 -13.69 6.43
C GLU A 191 26.46 -12.42 5.86
N SER A 192 25.81 -11.75 4.89
CA SER A 192 26.31 -10.51 4.29
C SER A 192 26.54 -9.38 5.31
N ILE A 193 25.68 -9.25 6.32
CA ILE A 193 25.84 -8.21 7.34
C ILE A 193 26.92 -8.52 8.39
N LYS A 194 27.51 -9.71 8.37
CA LYS A 194 28.65 -10.07 9.21
C LYS A 194 29.99 -9.74 8.55
N ASP A 195 29.99 -9.47 7.25
CA ASP A 195 31.16 -9.10 6.49
C ASP A 195 31.44 -7.59 6.60
N PRO A 196 32.50 -7.16 7.32
CA PRO A 196 32.79 -5.75 7.53
C PRO A 196 33.14 -5.01 6.23
N GLU A 197 33.79 -5.67 5.28
CA GLU A 197 34.19 -5.05 4.02
C GLU A 197 32.95 -4.81 3.14
N LEU A 198 32.02 -5.77 3.11
CA LEU A 198 30.76 -5.61 2.41
C LEU A 198 29.89 -4.52 3.05
N MET A 199 29.81 -4.51 4.38
CA MET A 199 29.11 -3.46 5.12
C MET A 199 29.65 -2.07 4.82
N LYS A 200 30.98 -1.91 4.84
CA LYS A 200 31.66 -0.65 4.51
C LYS A 200 31.44 -0.23 3.06
N LYS A 201 31.53 -1.19 2.10
CA LYS A 201 31.31 -0.95 0.68
C LYS A 201 29.89 -0.40 0.41
N GLU A 202 28.91 -0.87 1.15
CA GLU A 202 27.50 -0.46 1.00
C GLU A 202 27.09 0.73 1.89
N GLY A 203 28.07 1.39 2.54
CA GLY A 203 27.84 2.63 3.28
C GLY A 203 27.45 2.48 4.74
N TYR A 204 27.50 1.26 5.30
CA TYR A 204 27.26 0.96 6.71
C TYR A 204 28.56 1.05 7.53
N ASP A 205 29.26 2.18 7.46
CA ASP A 205 30.55 2.40 8.15
C ASP A 205 30.33 3.22 9.42
N GLU A 206 30.33 2.56 10.58
CA GLU A 206 30.17 3.22 11.89
C GLU A 206 31.31 4.17 12.26
N SER A 207 32.48 4.04 11.61
CA SER A 207 33.67 4.87 11.91
C SER A 207 33.59 6.26 11.25
N LYS A 208 32.67 6.50 10.34
CA LYS A 208 32.54 7.79 9.62
C LYS A 208 31.42 8.64 10.21
N PRO A 209 31.73 9.84 10.75
CA PRO A 209 30.70 10.82 11.07
C PRO A 209 29.89 11.16 9.79
N GLY A 210 28.58 10.95 9.85
CA GLY A 210 27.70 11.18 8.68
C GLY A 210 27.58 9.99 7.73
N ALA A 211 27.85 8.76 8.19
CA ALA A 211 27.53 7.54 7.45
C ALA A 211 26.08 7.58 6.94
N SER A 212 25.90 7.29 5.65
CA SER A 212 24.59 7.44 4.97
C SER A 212 23.52 6.49 5.53
N PHE A 213 23.95 5.39 6.16
CA PHE A 213 23.07 4.37 6.72
C PHE A 213 23.50 3.95 8.12
N ASN A 214 22.49 3.76 8.99
CA ASN A 214 22.73 3.25 10.33
C ASN A 214 22.75 1.71 10.28
N ILE A 215 23.82 1.10 10.83
CA ILE A 215 23.92 -0.37 10.94
C ILE A 215 22.75 -0.99 11.71
N ASN A 216 22.20 -0.26 12.69
CA ASN A 216 21.06 -0.74 13.47
C ASN A 216 19.79 -0.83 12.63
N ASP A 217 19.65 -0.05 11.57
CA ASP A 217 18.49 -0.13 10.67
C ASP A 217 18.54 -1.41 9.85
N VAL A 218 19.72 -1.80 9.31
CA VAL A 218 19.85 -3.06 8.58
C VAL A 218 19.73 -4.27 9.51
N LYS A 219 20.27 -4.20 10.74
CA LYS A 219 20.05 -5.24 11.75
C LYS A 219 18.56 -5.37 12.10
N GLY A 220 17.86 -4.24 12.28
CA GLY A 220 16.43 -4.22 12.54
C GLY A 220 15.60 -4.84 11.39
N PHE A 221 16.01 -4.62 10.14
CA PHE A 221 15.39 -5.29 8.98
C PHE A 221 15.62 -6.81 9.04
N VAL A 222 16.85 -7.26 9.33
CA VAL A 222 17.18 -8.69 9.46
C VAL A 222 16.41 -9.34 10.61
N ASP A 223 16.29 -8.67 11.75
CA ASP A 223 15.54 -9.19 12.90
C ASP A 223 14.05 -9.34 12.57
N THR A 224 13.46 -8.35 11.89
CA THR A 224 12.06 -8.42 11.46
C THR A 224 11.85 -9.52 10.41
N SER A 225 12.78 -9.69 9.46
CA SER A 225 12.74 -10.79 8.49
C SER A 225 12.85 -12.16 9.18
N THR A 226 13.60 -12.24 10.29
CA THR A 226 13.69 -13.47 11.09
C THR A 226 12.37 -13.78 11.80
N LYS A 227 11.69 -12.77 12.33
CA LYS A 227 10.33 -12.93 12.91
C LYS A 227 9.34 -13.43 11.86
N PHE A 228 9.36 -12.82 10.66
CA PHE A 228 8.51 -13.25 9.54
C PHE A 228 8.78 -14.72 9.18
N LYS A 229 10.06 -15.12 9.06
CA LYS A 229 10.46 -16.52 8.85
C LYS A 229 9.87 -17.46 9.90
N THR A 230 10.02 -17.12 11.18
CA THR A 230 9.52 -17.95 12.28
C THR A 230 8.00 -18.11 12.22
N SER A 231 7.28 -17.00 11.97
CA SER A 231 5.84 -17.02 11.82
C SER A 231 5.39 -17.84 10.59
N MET A 232 6.16 -17.81 9.48
CA MET A 232 5.90 -18.66 8.30
C MET A 232 6.09 -20.15 8.59
N ILE A 233 7.09 -20.51 9.42
CA ILE A 233 7.25 -21.90 9.87
C ILE A 233 5.99 -22.34 10.62
N SER A 234 5.56 -21.56 11.60
CA SER A 234 4.34 -21.84 12.37
C SER A 234 3.11 -21.90 11.47
N PHE A 235 2.97 -21.00 10.50
CA PHE A 235 1.88 -21.02 9.52
C PHE A 235 1.85 -22.34 8.74
N ILE A 236 2.98 -22.74 8.13
CA ILE A 236 3.08 -23.95 7.33
C ILE A 236 2.79 -25.19 8.18
N GLU A 237 3.39 -25.30 9.36
CA GLU A 237 3.17 -26.43 10.26
C GLU A 237 1.69 -26.55 10.68
N ARG A 238 1.06 -25.44 11.02
CA ARG A 238 -0.36 -25.41 11.43
C ARG A 238 -1.28 -25.80 10.28
N VAL A 239 -0.99 -25.38 9.05
CA VAL A 239 -1.73 -25.80 7.85
C VAL A 239 -1.59 -27.32 7.66
N GLU A 240 -0.38 -27.87 7.72
CA GLU A 240 -0.12 -29.31 7.54
C GLU A 240 -0.78 -30.16 8.62
N LYS A 241 -0.74 -29.69 9.88
CA LYS A 241 -1.33 -30.37 11.02
C LYS A 241 -2.84 -30.09 11.17
N LYS A 242 -3.45 -29.27 10.30
CA LYS A 242 -4.84 -28.79 10.41
C LYS A 242 -5.14 -28.14 11.76
N GLN A 243 -4.17 -27.44 12.34
CA GLN A 243 -4.27 -26.81 13.65
C GLN A 243 -4.71 -25.36 13.52
N GLY A 244 -6.01 -25.11 13.66
CA GLY A 244 -6.61 -23.77 13.61
C GLY A 244 -6.30 -22.91 14.85
N VAL A 245 -6.82 -21.71 14.85
CA VAL A 245 -6.85 -20.85 16.04
C VAL A 245 -7.92 -21.38 17.01
N ASP A 246 -7.68 -21.20 18.29
CA ASP A 246 -8.64 -21.53 19.33
C ASP A 246 -9.98 -20.80 19.07
N GLU A 247 -11.10 -21.57 19.07
CA GLU A 247 -12.44 -21.03 18.81
C GLU A 247 -12.85 -19.94 19.81
N PHE A 248 -12.39 -20.05 21.07
CA PHE A 248 -12.65 -19.01 22.07
C PHE A 248 -12.02 -17.68 21.67
N LYS A 249 -10.78 -17.68 21.16
CA LYS A 249 -10.10 -16.48 20.67
C LYS A 249 -10.82 -15.84 19.48
N LEU A 250 -11.25 -16.66 18.51
CA LEU A 250 -12.02 -16.20 17.35
C LEU A 250 -13.36 -15.59 17.75
N LYS A 251 -14.10 -16.27 18.64
CA LYS A 251 -15.42 -15.83 19.11
C LYS A 251 -15.38 -14.53 19.91
N HIS A 252 -14.29 -14.27 20.65
CA HIS A 252 -14.15 -13.10 21.51
C HIS A 252 -13.30 -11.99 20.87
N ASN A 253 -13.06 -12.06 19.54
CA ASN A 253 -12.33 -11.05 18.76
C ASN A 253 -10.95 -10.70 19.35
N PHE A 254 -10.18 -11.71 19.78
CA PHE A 254 -8.81 -11.49 20.18
C PHE A 254 -7.99 -10.94 18.97
N PRO A 255 -7.00 -10.08 19.20
CA PRO A 255 -6.16 -9.57 18.12
C PRO A 255 -5.36 -10.70 17.45
N MET A 256 -5.79 -11.12 16.25
CA MET A 256 -5.18 -12.24 15.52
C MET A 256 -3.78 -11.91 15.01
N GLU A 257 -3.42 -10.65 14.96
CA GLU A 257 -2.06 -10.17 14.68
C GLU A 257 -1.00 -10.57 15.73
N ASN A 258 -1.45 -11.05 16.89
CA ASN A 258 -0.59 -11.60 17.94
C ASN A 258 -0.65 -13.14 18.01
N GLU A 259 -1.41 -13.79 17.15
CA GLU A 259 -1.54 -15.24 17.07
C GLU A 259 -0.47 -15.78 16.12
N ASP A 260 0.46 -16.59 16.66
CA ASP A 260 1.62 -17.06 15.90
C ASP A 260 1.21 -17.90 14.69
N GLY A 261 1.78 -17.54 13.53
CA GLY A 261 1.48 -18.16 12.25
C GLY A 261 0.09 -17.85 11.69
N SER A 262 -0.62 -16.85 12.22
CA SER A 262 -1.86 -16.38 11.58
C SER A 262 -1.55 -15.50 10.36
N PRO A 263 -2.44 -15.46 9.35
CA PRO A 263 -2.32 -14.52 8.22
C PRO A 263 -2.24 -13.06 8.67
N GLU A 264 -2.93 -12.68 9.74
CA GLU A 264 -2.93 -11.33 10.31
C GLU A 264 -1.57 -10.99 10.94
N GLN A 265 -0.92 -11.93 11.64
CA GLN A 265 0.43 -11.74 12.16
C GLN A 265 1.44 -11.60 11.02
N LEU A 266 1.35 -12.45 10.00
CA LEU A 266 2.21 -12.36 8.82
C LEU A 266 2.06 -11.01 8.12
N ASN A 267 0.83 -10.50 8.00
CA ASN A 267 0.56 -9.18 7.43
C ASN A 267 1.19 -8.06 8.26
N LYS A 268 1.06 -8.09 9.59
CA LYS A 268 1.71 -7.15 10.50
C LYS A 268 3.24 -7.15 10.33
N LEU A 269 3.84 -8.35 10.30
CA LEU A 269 5.29 -8.50 10.13
C LEU A 269 5.78 -8.02 8.76
N ARG A 270 4.97 -8.20 7.70
CA ARG A 270 5.24 -7.60 6.38
C ARG A 270 5.27 -6.07 6.47
N ASP A 271 4.29 -5.47 7.11
CA ASP A 271 4.21 -4.01 7.25
C ASP A 271 5.39 -3.45 8.07
N GLU A 272 5.76 -4.14 9.14
CA GLU A 272 6.98 -3.82 9.92
C GLU A 272 8.25 -3.94 9.04
N LEU A 273 8.33 -4.97 8.19
CA LEU A 273 9.46 -5.19 7.29
C LEU A 273 9.57 -4.07 6.24
N ILE A 274 8.45 -3.63 5.67
CA ILE A 274 8.39 -2.48 4.76
C ILE A 274 8.88 -1.20 5.46
N GLN A 275 8.45 -0.95 6.70
CA GLN A 275 8.91 0.20 7.48
C GLN A 275 10.42 0.15 7.72
N LYS A 276 10.96 -1.01 8.11
CA LYS A 276 12.39 -1.21 8.29
C LYS A 276 13.18 -1.05 6.99
N TYR A 277 12.67 -1.56 5.88
CA TYR A 277 13.26 -1.35 4.56
C TYR A 277 13.38 0.14 4.23
N ASN A 278 12.30 0.90 4.40
CA ASN A 278 12.27 2.35 4.12
C ASN A 278 13.24 3.15 5.02
N GLN A 279 13.52 2.69 6.24
CA GLN A 279 14.53 3.30 7.11
C GLN A 279 15.96 3.09 6.57
N THR A 280 16.21 1.98 5.85
CA THR A 280 17.52 1.63 5.31
C THR A 280 17.79 2.18 3.90
N THR A 281 16.86 2.91 3.29
CA THR A 281 16.95 3.43 1.91
C THR A 281 16.92 4.95 1.82
N ARG A 282 17.08 5.64 2.94
CA ARG A 282 17.11 7.13 3.02
C ARG A 282 18.45 7.71 2.64
#